data_fee746e14578da17b41f815baa7356fa
#
_entry.id   fee746e14578da17b41f815baa7356fa
#
_cell.length_a   1.000
_cell.length_b   1.000
_cell.length_c   1.000
_cell.angle_alpha   90.00
_cell.angle_beta   90.00
_cell.angle_gamma   90.00
#
_symmetry.space_group_name_H-M   'P 1'
#
loop_
_entity.id
_entity.type
_entity.pdbx_description
1 polymer ?
#
loop_
_entity_poly.entity_id
_entity_poly.type
_entity_poly.pdbx_seq_one_letter_code
_entity_poly.pdbx_strand_id
1 'polypeptide(L)'
;MSGVEAEVIRTERLVLVPQRVEHAREMADVLSDPALHTFIGGAPATADELRSRYARMAAGPADPAESWCNWVIRLREGEENPGQGPLTGTVQATISPAVPGESGPGSWLVAEIAWVVGSAFQGRGIASEAARGLVGWLVRHPVRDIAAHVHPGHAASGAVARAAGLEPTDEWHDGEVRWVRRGAR
;
A
#
# COMPACT_ATOMS: atom_id res chain seq x y z
N MET A 1 -3.83 14.80 -18.24
CA MET A 1 -2.70 13.87 -18.08
C MET A 1 -3.26 12.57 -17.52
N SER A 2 -2.89 11.42 -18.09
CA SER A 2 -3.35 10.14 -17.54
C SER A 2 -2.76 9.98 -16.14
N GLY A 3 -3.60 9.64 -15.17
CA GLY A 3 -3.15 9.34 -13.80
C GLY A 3 -2.15 8.18 -13.78
N VAL A 4 -1.49 7.98 -12.65
CA VAL A 4 -0.60 6.83 -12.43
C VAL A 4 -1.47 5.60 -12.21
N GLU A 5 -1.25 4.55 -12.98
CA GLU A 5 -1.98 3.28 -12.89
C GLU A 5 -1.12 2.20 -12.24
N ALA A 6 -1.76 1.34 -11.44
CA ALA A 6 -1.08 0.24 -10.79
C ALA A 6 -0.63 -0.81 -11.81
N GLU A 7 0.63 -1.17 -11.78
CA GLU A 7 1.24 -2.24 -12.60
C GLU A 7 1.68 -3.39 -11.71
N VAL A 8 1.91 -4.57 -12.29
CA VAL A 8 2.46 -5.72 -11.57
C VAL A 8 3.88 -5.41 -11.09
N ILE A 9 4.11 -5.54 -9.78
CA ILE A 9 5.44 -5.38 -9.18
C ILE A 9 5.93 -6.76 -8.74
N ARG A 10 7.13 -7.14 -9.16
CA ARG A 10 7.77 -8.40 -8.80
C ARG A 10 8.94 -8.14 -7.88
N THR A 11 9.00 -8.90 -6.79
CA THR A 11 10.13 -8.91 -5.86
C THR A 11 10.74 -10.33 -5.80
N GLU A 12 11.64 -10.57 -4.89
CA GLU A 12 12.28 -11.87 -4.74
C GLU A 12 11.25 -12.99 -4.45
N ARG A 13 10.36 -12.77 -3.47
CA ARG A 13 9.40 -13.77 -2.98
C ARG A 13 7.94 -13.42 -3.28
N LEU A 14 7.65 -12.20 -3.76
CA LEU A 14 6.30 -11.68 -3.88
C LEU A 14 5.99 -11.26 -5.32
N VAL A 15 4.69 -11.27 -5.61
CA VAL A 15 4.11 -10.55 -6.74
C VAL A 15 3.01 -9.63 -6.17
N LEU A 16 3.16 -8.34 -6.36
CA LEU A 16 2.12 -7.36 -6.08
C LEU A 16 1.26 -7.26 -7.34
N VAL A 17 0.03 -7.74 -7.24
CA VAL A 17 -0.91 -7.79 -8.36
C VAL A 17 -1.91 -6.65 -8.19
N PRO A 18 -2.18 -5.83 -9.23
CA PRO A 18 -3.23 -4.83 -9.15
C PRO A 18 -4.52 -5.42 -8.61
N GLN A 19 -5.08 -4.75 -7.60
CA GLN A 19 -6.25 -5.23 -6.87
C GLN A 19 -7.47 -5.27 -7.79
N ARG A 20 -8.26 -6.34 -7.68
CA ARG A 20 -9.52 -6.54 -8.38
C ARG A 20 -10.61 -6.99 -7.43
N VAL A 21 -11.86 -6.83 -7.83
CA VAL A 21 -13.03 -7.23 -7.04
C VAL A 21 -13.01 -8.71 -6.68
N GLU A 22 -12.51 -9.56 -7.58
CA GLU A 22 -12.42 -11.01 -7.39
C GLU A 22 -11.51 -11.43 -6.22
N HIS A 23 -10.52 -10.60 -5.88
CA HIS A 23 -9.63 -10.85 -4.75
C HIS A 23 -10.31 -10.73 -3.37
N ALA A 24 -11.48 -10.10 -3.31
CA ALA A 24 -12.16 -9.78 -2.05
C ALA A 24 -12.50 -11.03 -1.23
N ARG A 25 -12.89 -12.14 -1.88
CA ARG A 25 -13.27 -13.38 -1.19
C ARG A 25 -12.08 -13.98 -0.43
N GLU A 26 -10.97 -14.22 -1.13
CA GLU A 26 -9.76 -14.76 -0.52
C GLU A 26 -9.18 -13.79 0.52
N MET A 27 -9.19 -12.49 0.23
CA MET A 27 -8.66 -11.48 1.15
C MET A 27 -9.50 -11.35 2.43
N ALA A 28 -10.81 -11.58 2.39
CA ALA A 28 -11.62 -11.58 3.60
C ALA A 28 -11.15 -12.65 4.60
N ASP A 29 -10.75 -13.82 4.12
CA ASP A 29 -10.20 -14.88 4.96
C ASP A 29 -8.81 -14.50 5.49
N VAL A 30 -7.95 -13.93 4.64
CA VAL A 30 -6.59 -13.49 5.00
C VAL A 30 -6.60 -12.43 6.10
N LEU A 31 -7.56 -11.49 6.07
CA LEU A 31 -7.68 -10.36 6.98
C LEU A 31 -8.75 -10.58 8.07
N SER A 32 -9.15 -11.81 8.32
CA SER A 32 -10.24 -12.16 9.25
C SER A 32 -9.88 -12.04 10.73
N ASP A 33 -8.59 -11.95 11.09
CA ASP A 33 -8.15 -11.86 12.48
C ASP A 33 -8.47 -10.46 13.07
N PRO A 34 -9.32 -10.38 14.11
CA PRO A 34 -9.62 -9.11 14.77
C PRO A 34 -8.39 -8.38 15.32
N ALA A 35 -7.30 -9.07 15.63
CA ALA A 35 -6.05 -8.47 16.12
C ALA A 35 -5.43 -7.49 15.11
N LEU A 36 -5.68 -7.66 13.81
CA LEU A 36 -5.24 -6.71 12.77
C LEU A 36 -5.86 -5.33 12.93
N HIS A 37 -7.02 -5.25 13.56
CA HIS A 37 -7.76 -4.00 13.74
C HIS A 37 -7.37 -3.21 15.00
N THR A 38 -6.45 -3.73 15.82
CA THR A 38 -5.97 -3.06 17.05
C THR A 38 -5.43 -1.64 16.75
N PHE A 39 -4.71 -1.47 15.65
CA PHE A 39 -4.13 -0.17 15.25
C PHE A 39 -4.89 0.53 14.14
N ILE A 40 -5.50 -0.21 13.21
CA ILE A 40 -6.23 0.38 12.07
C ILE A 40 -7.70 0.70 12.37
N GLY A 41 -8.21 0.20 13.50
CA GLY A 41 -9.61 0.39 13.93
C GLY A 41 -10.60 -0.46 13.15
N GLY A 42 -11.87 -0.43 13.60
CA GLY A 42 -12.96 -1.20 13.00
C GLY A 42 -12.95 -2.68 13.36
N ALA A 43 -13.52 -3.50 12.48
CA ALA A 43 -13.62 -4.95 12.60
C ALA A 43 -13.30 -5.61 11.24
N PRO A 44 -12.99 -6.92 11.22
CA PRO A 44 -12.81 -7.65 9.99
C PRO A 44 -14.02 -7.50 9.06
N ALA A 45 -13.76 -7.17 7.80
CA ALA A 45 -14.80 -7.02 6.80
C ALA A 45 -15.21 -8.39 6.24
N THR A 46 -16.48 -8.56 5.96
CA THR A 46 -16.99 -9.72 5.22
C THR A 46 -16.54 -9.68 3.74
N ALA A 47 -16.64 -10.79 3.04
CA ALA A 47 -16.32 -10.86 1.62
C ALA A 47 -17.15 -9.86 0.77
N ASP A 48 -18.42 -9.66 1.12
CA ASP A 48 -19.30 -8.72 0.40
C ASP A 48 -18.95 -7.26 0.70
N GLU A 49 -18.59 -6.94 1.93
CA GLU A 49 -18.11 -5.60 2.30
C GLU A 49 -16.79 -5.27 1.61
N LEU A 50 -15.85 -6.23 1.55
CA LEU A 50 -14.61 -6.07 0.81
C LEU A 50 -14.85 -5.94 -0.69
N ARG A 51 -15.76 -6.73 -1.26
CA ARG A 51 -16.14 -6.64 -2.67
C ARG A 51 -16.65 -5.24 -2.99
N SER A 52 -17.53 -4.70 -2.17
CA SER A 52 -18.06 -3.35 -2.33
C SER A 52 -16.98 -2.28 -2.20
N ARG A 53 -16.06 -2.47 -1.25
CA ARG A 53 -14.89 -1.57 -1.06
C ARG A 53 -13.97 -1.60 -2.28
N TYR A 54 -13.64 -2.79 -2.78
CA TYR A 54 -12.75 -2.95 -3.94
C TYR A 54 -13.37 -2.40 -5.23
N ALA A 55 -14.70 -2.50 -5.39
CA ALA A 55 -15.40 -1.87 -6.49
C ALA A 55 -15.29 -0.34 -6.45
N ARG A 56 -15.43 0.28 -5.25
CA ARG A 56 -15.21 1.73 -5.09
C ARG A 56 -13.77 2.13 -5.36
N MET A 57 -12.79 1.34 -4.89
CA MET A 57 -11.38 1.61 -5.14
C MET A 57 -11.04 1.50 -6.63
N ALA A 58 -11.63 0.54 -7.33
CA ALA A 58 -11.47 0.37 -8.77
C ALA A 58 -12.11 1.50 -9.60
N ALA A 59 -13.16 2.13 -9.07
CA ALA A 59 -13.77 3.30 -9.70
C ALA A 59 -12.86 4.54 -9.64
N GLY A 60 -11.88 4.54 -8.74
CA GLY A 60 -10.92 5.62 -8.58
C GLY A 60 -11.43 6.83 -7.80
N PRO A 61 -10.57 7.82 -7.59
CA PRO A 61 -10.92 9.05 -6.88
C PRO A 61 -11.82 9.96 -7.70
N ALA A 62 -12.56 10.82 -7.00
CA ALA A 62 -13.38 11.87 -7.63
C ALA A 62 -12.50 12.99 -8.22
N ASP A 63 -11.34 13.25 -7.62
CA ASP A 63 -10.36 14.23 -8.12
C ASP A 63 -9.50 13.58 -9.22
N PRO A 64 -9.56 14.07 -10.47
CA PRO A 64 -8.76 13.52 -11.56
C PRO A 64 -7.25 13.78 -11.42
N ALA A 65 -6.82 14.66 -10.51
CA ALA A 65 -5.43 14.91 -10.19
C ALA A 65 -4.84 13.86 -9.24
N GLU A 66 -5.69 13.07 -8.60
CA GLU A 66 -5.30 12.01 -7.68
C GLU A 66 -5.32 10.63 -8.37
N SER A 67 -4.50 9.70 -7.91
CA SER A 67 -4.50 8.31 -8.37
C SER A 67 -4.51 7.37 -7.17
N TRP A 68 -5.41 6.40 -7.19
CA TRP A 68 -5.46 5.33 -6.21
C TRP A 68 -4.88 4.05 -6.80
N CYS A 69 -3.71 3.68 -6.34
CA CYS A 69 -3.03 2.48 -6.77
C CYS A 69 -3.07 1.44 -5.66
N ASN A 70 -3.71 0.31 -5.91
CA ASN A 70 -3.94 -0.73 -4.91
C ASN A 70 -3.45 -2.08 -5.43
N TRP A 71 -2.80 -2.86 -4.58
CA TRP A 71 -2.31 -4.20 -4.89
C TRP A 71 -2.68 -5.20 -3.80
N VAL A 72 -2.92 -6.42 -4.23
CA VAL A 72 -2.86 -7.60 -3.37
C VAL A 72 -1.46 -8.20 -3.43
N ILE A 73 -1.00 -8.75 -2.32
CA ILE A 73 0.33 -9.37 -2.20
C ILE A 73 0.15 -10.89 -2.33
N ARG A 74 0.77 -11.49 -3.36
CA ARG A 74 0.86 -12.93 -3.51
C ARG A 74 2.26 -13.43 -3.20
N LEU A 75 2.37 -14.59 -2.53
CA LEU A 75 3.63 -15.33 -2.50
C LEU A 75 3.93 -15.90 -3.88
N ARG A 76 5.20 -15.91 -4.24
CA ARG A 76 5.65 -16.66 -5.43
C ARG A 76 5.80 -18.12 -5.02
N GLU A 77 5.05 -19.00 -5.65
CA GLU A 77 5.21 -20.45 -5.53
C GLU A 77 5.94 -20.95 -6.76
N GLY A 78 7.26 -21.22 -6.59
CA GLY A 78 8.11 -21.82 -7.61
C GLY A 78 8.32 -20.98 -8.87
N GLU A 79 9.21 -21.44 -9.73
CA GLU A 79 9.49 -20.79 -11.03
C GLU A 79 8.39 -21.07 -12.07
N GLU A 80 7.62 -22.16 -11.91
CA GLU A 80 6.63 -22.62 -12.90
C GLU A 80 5.31 -21.83 -12.89
N ASN A 81 4.92 -21.21 -11.74
CA ASN A 81 3.69 -20.43 -11.62
C ASN A 81 3.90 -19.14 -10.78
N PRO A 82 4.69 -18.19 -11.26
CA PRO A 82 4.88 -16.94 -10.53
C PRO A 82 3.57 -16.13 -10.53
N GLY A 83 2.94 -16.02 -9.34
CA GLY A 83 1.72 -15.25 -9.14
C GLY A 83 0.45 -16.06 -8.89
N GLN A 84 0.55 -17.37 -8.66
CA GLN A 84 -0.56 -18.23 -8.24
C GLN A 84 -0.52 -18.62 -6.75
N GLY A 85 0.49 -18.17 -6.01
CA GLY A 85 0.56 -18.42 -4.58
C GLY A 85 -0.55 -17.71 -3.80
N PRO A 86 -0.72 -18.04 -2.49
CA PRO A 86 -1.77 -17.47 -1.66
C PRO A 86 -1.63 -15.97 -1.53
N LEU A 87 -2.76 -15.29 -1.37
CA LEU A 87 -2.80 -13.89 -0.95
C LEU A 87 -2.34 -13.79 0.50
N THR A 88 -1.56 -12.76 0.82
CA THR A 88 -0.99 -12.56 2.15
C THR A 88 -1.35 -11.20 2.76
N GLY A 89 -1.81 -10.26 1.96
CA GLY A 89 -2.13 -8.91 2.39
C GLY A 89 -2.31 -7.96 1.23
N THR A 90 -2.27 -6.67 1.55
CA THR A 90 -2.40 -5.57 0.58
C THR A 90 -1.35 -4.50 0.80
N VAL A 91 -1.01 -3.79 -0.27
CA VAL A 91 -0.34 -2.48 -0.21
C VAL A 91 -1.09 -1.51 -1.10
N GLN A 92 -1.03 -0.23 -0.77
CA GLN A 92 -1.68 0.82 -1.53
C GLN A 92 -0.83 2.09 -1.57
N ALA A 93 -1.06 2.91 -2.60
CA ALA A 93 -0.53 4.25 -2.72
C ALA A 93 -1.63 5.20 -3.20
N THR A 94 -1.84 6.28 -2.47
CA THR A 94 -2.59 7.45 -2.93
C THR A 94 -1.58 8.45 -3.45
N ILE A 95 -1.65 8.79 -4.73
CA ILE A 95 -0.70 9.67 -5.42
C ILE A 95 -1.42 10.94 -5.79
N SER A 96 -0.90 12.09 -5.37
CA SER A 96 -1.49 13.40 -5.59
C SER A 96 -0.43 14.47 -5.90
N PRO A 97 -0.81 15.61 -6.50
CA PRO A 97 0.09 16.75 -6.61
C PRO A 97 0.57 17.21 -5.23
N ALA A 98 1.84 17.59 -5.13
CA ALA A 98 2.42 18.09 -3.87
C ALA A 98 1.74 19.37 -3.37
N VAL A 99 1.24 20.19 -4.31
CA VAL A 99 0.43 21.37 -4.02
C VAL A 99 -0.94 21.18 -4.67
N PRO A 100 -2.03 21.21 -3.90
CA PRO A 100 -3.38 21.05 -4.45
C PRO A 100 -3.67 22.08 -5.54
N GLY A 101 -4.14 21.61 -6.69
CA GLY A 101 -4.47 22.47 -7.83
C GLY A 101 -3.30 22.79 -8.78
N GLU A 102 -2.06 22.42 -8.46
CA GLU A 102 -0.92 22.56 -9.35
C GLU A 102 -0.62 21.25 -10.07
N SER A 103 -1.15 21.10 -11.26
CA SER A 103 -0.81 20.01 -12.20
C SER A 103 -0.24 20.63 -13.46
N GLY A 104 1.08 20.85 -13.48
CA GLY A 104 1.76 21.46 -14.62
C GLY A 104 3.21 21.01 -14.78
N PRO A 105 3.89 21.44 -15.86
CA PRO A 105 5.31 21.17 -16.05
C PRO A 105 6.11 21.69 -14.85
N GLY A 106 6.81 20.82 -14.15
CA GLY A 106 7.57 21.15 -12.93
C GLY A 106 6.83 20.86 -11.61
N SER A 107 5.54 20.46 -11.63
CA SER A 107 4.88 19.92 -10.45
C SER A 107 5.40 18.50 -10.18
N TRP A 108 5.62 18.19 -8.90
CA TRP A 108 5.95 16.82 -8.48
C TRP A 108 4.76 16.20 -7.74
N LEU A 109 4.76 14.89 -7.74
CA LEU A 109 3.76 14.12 -7.02
C LEU A 109 4.28 13.73 -5.64
N VAL A 110 3.36 13.52 -4.73
CA VAL A 110 3.58 12.88 -3.43
C VAL A 110 2.76 11.59 -3.38
N ALA A 111 3.27 10.58 -2.70
CA ALA A 111 2.55 9.33 -2.50
C ALA A 111 2.38 9.08 -1.00
N GLU A 112 1.18 8.75 -0.59
CA GLU A 112 0.89 8.21 0.73
C GLU A 112 0.67 6.71 0.61
N ILE A 113 1.47 5.92 1.34
CA ILE A 113 1.45 4.46 1.24
C ILE A 113 0.95 3.82 2.53
N ALA A 114 0.30 2.67 2.38
CA ALA A 114 -0.13 1.84 3.50
C ALA A 114 -0.01 0.35 3.15
N TRP A 115 0.06 -0.48 4.18
CA TRP A 115 0.18 -1.93 4.06
C TRP A 115 -0.57 -2.64 5.18
N VAL A 116 -1.03 -3.84 4.88
CA VAL A 116 -1.52 -4.79 5.88
C VAL A 116 -1.18 -6.20 5.42
N VAL A 117 -0.71 -7.03 6.34
CA VAL A 117 -0.41 -8.45 6.11
C VAL A 117 -1.21 -9.28 7.12
N GLY A 118 -1.89 -10.30 6.62
CA GLY A 118 -2.70 -11.21 7.45
C GLY A 118 -1.86 -11.87 8.54
N SER A 119 -2.45 -12.08 9.71
CA SER A 119 -1.75 -12.58 10.91
C SER A 119 -0.97 -13.88 10.67
N ALA A 120 -1.51 -14.78 9.84
CA ALA A 120 -0.85 -16.04 9.50
C ALA A 120 0.46 -15.86 8.71
N PHE A 121 0.69 -14.70 8.13
CA PHE A 121 1.84 -14.39 7.28
C PHE A 121 2.81 -13.37 7.90
N GLN A 122 2.50 -12.86 9.09
CA GLN A 122 3.36 -11.91 9.82
C GLN A 122 4.66 -12.56 10.32
N GLY A 123 5.66 -11.73 10.62
CA GLY A 123 6.96 -12.19 11.10
C GLY A 123 7.84 -12.85 10.03
N ARG A 124 7.48 -12.80 8.75
CA ARG A 124 8.19 -13.42 7.63
C ARG A 124 8.84 -12.41 6.68
N GLY A 125 8.81 -11.12 7.04
CA GLY A 125 9.37 -10.03 6.23
C GLY A 125 8.56 -9.65 4.99
N ILE A 126 7.33 -10.15 4.86
CA ILE A 126 6.47 -9.92 3.68
C ILE A 126 6.11 -8.45 3.55
N ALA A 127 5.64 -7.81 4.63
CA ALA A 127 5.29 -6.39 4.60
C ALA A 127 6.47 -5.49 4.22
N SER A 128 7.66 -5.76 4.77
CA SER A 128 8.88 -5.01 4.45
C SER A 128 9.30 -5.18 3.00
N GLU A 129 9.22 -6.40 2.46
CA GLU A 129 9.55 -6.67 1.06
C GLU A 129 8.54 -6.01 0.11
N ALA A 130 7.24 -6.09 0.42
CA ALA A 130 6.18 -5.47 -0.35
C ALA A 130 6.31 -3.94 -0.35
N ALA A 131 6.55 -3.32 0.80
CA ALA A 131 6.74 -1.87 0.92
C ALA A 131 7.97 -1.39 0.15
N ARG A 132 9.11 -2.12 0.21
CA ARG A 132 10.28 -1.81 -0.61
C ARG A 132 10.00 -1.92 -2.11
N GLY A 133 9.27 -2.96 -2.52
CA GLY A 133 8.86 -3.13 -3.91
C GLY A 133 7.99 -1.98 -4.40
N LEU A 134 7.02 -1.55 -3.57
CA LEU A 134 6.16 -0.41 -3.85
C LEU A 134 6.95 0.89 -3.95
N VAL A 135 7.83 1.18 -2.99
CA VAL A 135 8.70 2.37 -3.04
C VAL A 135 9.59 2.34 -4.29
N GLY A 136 10.18 1.18 -4.62
CA GLY A 136 10.98 1.01 -5.83
C GLY A 136 10.19 1.26 -7.12
N TRP A 137 8.90 0.96 -7.14
CA TRP A 137 8.01 1.28 -8.25
C TRP A 137 7.67 2.78 -8.29
N LEU A 138 7.31 3.37 -7.15
CA LEU A 138 6.95 4.80 -7.03
C LEU A 138 8.06 5.73 -7.50
N VAL A 139 9.32 5.44 -7.17
CA VAL A 139 10.46 6.31 -7.56
C VAL A 139 10.76 6.30 -9.07
N ARG A 140 10.14 5.43 -9.84
CA ARG A 140 10.20 5.46 -11.32
C ARG A 140 9.21 6.42 -11.95
N HIS A 141 8.27 6.93 -11.15
CA HIS A 141 7.31 7.96 -11.50
C HIS A 141 7.79 9.33 -10.98
N PRO A 142 7.20 10.46 -11.38
CA PRO A 142 7.56 11.78 -10.87
C PRO A 142 7.12 12.02 -9.41
N VAL A 143 7.13 10.95 -8.60
CA VAL A 143 6.85 10.99 -7.17
C VAL A 143 8.12 11.39 -6.43
N ARG A 144 8.08 12.55 -5.77
CA ARG A 144 9.21 13.08 -5.03
C ARG A 144 9.24 12.58 -3.60
N ASP A 145 8.15 12.73 -2.90
CA ASP A 145 8.06 12.40 -1.49
C ASP A 145 7.08 11.24 -1.28
N ILE A 146 7.46 10.29 -0.44
CA ILE A 146 6.64 9.14 -0.10
C ILE A 146 6.42 9.18 1.41
N ALA A 147 5.17 9.14 1.85
CA ALA A 147 4.80 9.18 3.25
C ALA A 147 3.99 7.95 3.67
N ALA A 148 4.03 7.63 4.95
CA ALA A 148 3.14 6.68 5.60
C ALA A 148 2.79 7.20 7.00
N HIS A 149 1.62 6.83 7.52
CA HIS A 149 1.20 7.11 8.88
C HIS A 149 1.26 5.82 9.70
N VAL A 150 1.93 5.88 10.85
CA VAL A 150 2.18 4.71 11.69
C VAL A 150 1.85 5.05 13.14
N HIS A 151 0.98 4.24 13.76
CA HIS A 151 0.69 4.38 15.18
C HIS A 151 1.99 4.16 16.00
N PRO A 152 2.33 5.03 16.97
CA PRO A 152 3.59 4.97 17.71
C PRO A 152 3.77 3.66 18.50
N GLY A 153 2.67 3.02 18.91
CA GLY A 153 2.67 1.70 19.55
C GLY A 153 2.84 0.52 18.60
N HIS A 154 2.79 0.75 17.27
CA HIS A 154 2.87 -0.32 16.27
C HIS A 154 4.32 -0.51 15.77
N ALA A 155 5.17 -1.07 16.62
CA ALA A 155 6.60 -1.25 16.34
C ALA A 155 6.87 -2.02 15.03
N ALA A 156 6.04 -3.01 14.70
CA ALA A 156 6.17 -3.79 13.47
C ALA A 156 5.99 -2.92 12.21
N SER A 157 4.98 -2.03 12.18
CA SER A 157 4.78 -1.09 11.07
C SER A 157 5.91 -0.05 11.00
N GLY A 158 6.42 0.42 12.13
CA GLY A 158 7.60 1.28 12.17
C GLY A 158 8.83 0.60 11.56
N ALA A 159 9.03 -0.69 11.83
CA ALA A 159 10.10 -1.46 11.20
C ALA A 159 9.94 -1.59 9.69
N VAL A 160 8.71 -1.79 9.21
CA VAL A 160 8.39 -1.82 7.77
C VAL A 160 8.66 -0.47 7.12
N ALA A 161 8.21 0.64 7.72
CA ALA A 161 8.47 1.99 7.22
C ALA A 161 9.96 2.25 7.08
N ARG A 162 10.75 1.92 8.11
CA ARG A 162 12.21 2.05 8.08
C ARG A 162 12.86 1.19 6.99
N ALA A 163 12.41 -0.07 6.86
CA ALA A 163 12.91 -0.98 5.82
C ALA A 163 12.62 -0.47 4.40
N ALA A 164 11.54 0.29 4.22
CA ALA A 164 11.18 0.94 2.97
C ALA A 164 11.90 2.28 2.74
N GLY A 165 12.77 2.71 3.68
CA GLY A 165 13.55 3.94 3.57
C GLY A 165 12.82 5.19 4.02
N LEU A 166 11.75 5.06 4.81
CA LEU A 166 11.07 6.18 5.45
C LEU A 166 11.65 6.46 6.84
N GLU A 167 11.63 7.71 7.23
CA GLU A 167 12.06 8.17 8.55
C GLU A 167 10.90 8.88 9.27
N PRO A 168 10.76 8.71 10.60
CA PRO A 168 9.73 9.39 11.36
C PRO A 168 9.97 10.88 11.38
N THR A 169 8.89 11.66 11.41
CA THR A 169 8.91 13.12 11.55
C THR A 169 8.24 13.54 12.85
N ASP A 170 8.22 14.83 13.14
CA ASP A 170 7.48 15.41 14.26
C ASP A 170 6.00 15.70 13.91
N GLU A 171 5.58 15.36 12.70
CA GLU A 171 4.20 15.58 12.25
C GLU A 171 3.30 14.41 12.67
N TRP A 172 2.11 14.76 13.17
CA TRP A 172 1.10 13.82 13.63
C TRP A 172 -0.20 14.03 12.88
N HIS A 173 -0.89 12.92 12.59
CA HIS A 173 -2.21 12.93 12.01
C HIS A 173 -3.05 11.80 12.64
N ASP A 174 -4.19 12.13 13.22
CA ASP A 174 -5.12 11.18 13.86
C ASP A 174 -4.45 10.20 14.86
N GLY A 175 -3.45 10.70 15.62
CA GLY A 175 -2.72 9.88 16.60
C GLY A 175 -1.60 9.02 16.01
N GLU A 176 -1.33 9.16 14.74
CA GLU A 176 -0.24 8.47 14.04
C GLU A 176 0.90 9.42 13.71
N VAL A 177 2.13 8.92 13.77
CA VAL A 177 3.34 9.63 13.35
C VAL A 177 3.48 9.54 11.85
N ARG A 178 3.74 10.66 11.21
CA ARG A 178 4.06 10.70 9.79
C ARG A 178 5.51 10.30 9.55
N TRP A 179 5.72 9.31 8.73
CA TRP A 179 7.02 8.86 8.24
C TRP A 179 7.20 9.30 6.79
N VAL A 180 8.38 9.77 6.42
CA VAL A 180 8.63 10.32 5.08
C VAL A 180 9.96 9.83 4.50
N ARG A 181 9.93 9.46 3.23
CA ARG A 181 11.10 9.38 2.37
C ARG A 181 11.06 10.55 1.40
N ARG A 182 12.06 11.41 1.47
CA ARG A 182 12.17 12.57 0.57
C ARG A 182 13.03 12.23 -0.64
N GLY A 183 12.56 12.60 -1.82
CA GLY A 183 13.34 12.49 -3.05
C GLY A 183 14.49 13.48 -3.09
N ALA A 184 15.48 13.23 -3.97
CA ALA A 184 16.50 14.21 -4.25
C ALA A 184 15.90 15.48 -4.86
N ARG A 185 16.43 16.63 -4.47
CA ARG A 185 16.06 17.95 -5.03
C ARG A 185 16.53 18.09 -6.47
#